data_eb994953314d2ce623cb208698f06dfe
#
_entry.id   eb994953314d2ce623cb208698f06dfe
#
_cell.length_a   1.000
_cell.length_b   1.000
_cell.length_c   1.000
_cell.angle_alpha   90.00
_cell.angle_beta   90.00
_cell.angle_gamma   90.00
#
_symmetry.space_group_name_H-M   'P 1'
#
loop_
_entity.id
_entity.type
_entity.pdbx_description
1 polymer ?
#
loop_
_entity_poly.entity_id
_entity_poly.type
_entity_poly.pdbx_seq_one_letter_code
_entity_poly.pdbx_strand_id
1 'polypeptide(L)'
;GVSIAFKNVVKAKLSWSREPDYYASSPIARRPFCRECGTPLGFDYPDHTKCDLTVGSFDDPQHFVPVAHFAVESLHQAWIDTSALRRDRADEYDKLIERWQGVGLDVPK
;
A
#
# COMPACT_ATOMS: atom_id res chain seq x y z
N GLY A 1 11.78 -4.22 -3.97
CA GLY A 1 10.60 -3.47 -3.58
C GLY A 1 9.41 -3.81 -4.42
N VAL A 2 8.28 -3.32 -4.02
CA VAL A 2 7.02 -3.48 -4.75
C VAL A 2 6.59 -2.12 -5.32
N SER A 3 5.85 -2.15 -6.42
CA SER A 3 5.18 -0.97 -6.94
C SER A 3 4.02 -0.62 -6.02
N ILE A 4 4.03 0.59 -5.49
CA ILE A 4 3.02 1.07 -4.55
C ILE A 4 2.31 2.27 -5.18
N ALA A 5 0.98 2.28 -5.09
CA ALA A 5 0.19 3.45 -5.46
C ALA A 5 0.18 4.44 -4.30
N PHE A 6 0.49 5.71 -4.60
CA PHE A 6 0.50 6.79 -3.63
C PHE A 6 -0.48 7.90 -4.01
N LYS A 7 -1.04 8.54 -2.99
CA LYS A 7 -1.75 9.81 -3.09
C LYS A 7 -0.93 10.88 -2.40
N ASN A 8 -0.55 11.90 -3.16
CA ASN A 8 0.13 13.07 -2.60
C ASN A 8 -0.85 13.95 -1.82
N VAL A 9 -0.49 14.33 -0.61
CA VAL A 9 -1.33 15.14 0.28
C VAL A 9 -0.55 16.28 0.90
N VAL A 10 -1.24 17.36 1.25
CA VAL A 10 -0.67 18.49 1.99
C VAL A 10 -0.60 18.12 3.47
N LYS A 11 0.58 18.16 4.07
CA LYS A 11 0.80 17.78 5.49
C LYS A 11 -0.07 18.58 6.46
N ALA A 12 -0.31 19.85 6.18
CA ALA A 12 -1.16 20.69 7.02
C ALA A 12 -2.62 20.21 7.10
N LYS A 13 -3.06 19.41 6.15
CA LYS A 13 -4.41 18.81 6.10
C LYS A 13 -4.42 17.34 6.55
N LEU A 14 -3.27 16.79 6.91
CA LEU A 14 -3.15 15.42 7.38
C LEU A 14 -3.21 15.39 8.91
N SER A 15 -4.02 14.49 9.43
CA SER A 15 -4.12 14.21 10.86
C SER A 15 -3.96 12.72 11.09
N TRP A 16 -3.03 12.35 11.98
CA TRP A 16 -2.85 10.97 12.40
C TRP A 16 -3.63 10.74 13.70
N SER A 17 -4.44 9.69 13.76
CA SER A 17 -5.07 9.25 15.01
C SER A 17 -4.03 8.77 16.02
N ARG A 18 -2.94 8.21 15.51
CA ARG A 18 -1.73 7.87 16.24
C ARG A 18 -0.54 8.07 15.31
N GLU A 19 0.49 8.76 15.79
CA GLU A 19 1.71 9.02 15.02
C GLU A 19 2.34 7.69 14.58
N PRO A 20 2.67 7.52 13.28
CA PRO A 20 3.34 6.32 12.80
C PRO A 20 4.79 6.27 13.25
N ASP A 21 5.40 5.09 13.19
CA ASP A 21 6.85 4.98 13.21
C ASP A 21 7.42 5.31 11.83
N TYR A 22 8.69 5.69 11.79
CA TYR A 22 9.37 6.07 10.56
C TYR A 22 10.67 5.28 10.39
N TYR A 23 10.90 4.80 9.18
CA TYR A 23 12.16 4.22 8.76
C TYR A 23 12.87 5.20 7.83
N ALA A 24 14.10 5.60 8.19
CA ALA A 24 14.95 6.43 7.35
C ALA A 24 15.47 5.61 6.17
N SER A 25 14.77 5.65 5.05
CA SER A 25 15.11 4.88 3.84
C SER A 25 16.30 5.47 3.08
N SER A 26 16.60 6.75 3.31
CA SER A 26 17.75 7.47 2.76
C SER A 26 18.06 8.69 3.64
N PRO A 27 19.17 9.42 3.39
CA PRO A 27 19.47 10.66 4.12
C PRO A 27 18.42 11.77 3.95
N ILE A 28 17.58 11.69 2.91
CA ILE A 28 16.60 12.74 2.59
C ILE A 28 15.16 12.33 2.81
N ALA A 29 14.90 11.03 2.99
CA ALA A 29 13.53 10.51 3.01
C ALA A 29 13.33 9.50 4.13
N ARG A 30 12.09 9.40 4.56
CA ARG A 30 11.63 8.41 5.55
C ARG A 30 10.31 7.80 5.13
N ARG A 31 10.04 6.60 5.63
CA ARG A 31 8.83 5.85 5.31
C ARG A 31 8.03 5.60 6.58
N PRO A 32 6.85 6.21 6.72
CA PRO A 32 5.94 5.92 7.82
C PRO A 32 5.37 4.51 7.68
N PHE A 33 5.24 3.82 8.81
CA PHE A 33 4.64 2.50 8.89
C PHE A 33 3.91 2.31 10.22
N CYS A 34 2.96 1.37 10.24
CA CYS A 34 2.26 1.01 11.45
C CYS A 34 3.15 0.11 12.32
N ARG A 35 3.42 0.53 13.56
CA ARG A 35 4.25 -0.27 14.49
C ARG A 35 3.62 -1.60 14.90
N GLU A 36 2.31 -1.70 14.84
CA GLU A 36 1.60 -2.92 15.26
C GLU A 36 1.59 -4.00 14.20
N CYS A 37 1.39 -3.64 12.92
CA CYS A 37 1.26 -4.61 11.85
C CYS A 37 2.29 -4.47 10.73
N GLY A 38 3.15 -3.43 10.78
CA GLY A 38 4.19 -3.19 9.79
C GLY A 38 3.68 -2.62 8.46
N THR A 39 2.39 -2.32 8.34
CA THR A 39 1.82 -1.79 7.08
C THR A 39 2.53 -0.50 6.66
N PRO A 40 3.07 -0.42 5.43
CA PRO A 40 3.59 0.83 4.88
C PRO A 40 2.48 1.86 4.73
N LEU A 41 2.69 3.07 5.25
CA LEU A 41 1.68 4.13 5.25
C LEU A 41 1.99 5.26 4.27
N GLY A 42 3.24 5.37 3.81
CA GLY A 42 3.58 6.44 2.90
C GLY A 42 5.05 6.59 2.57
N PHE A 43 5.35 7.75 2.03
CA PHE A 43 6.70 8.22 1.74
C PHE A 43 6.79 9.70 2.06
N ASP A 44 7.82 10.12 2.79
CA ASP A 44 7.93 11.46 3.33
C ASP A 44 9.34 12.03 3.17
N TYR A 45 9.40 13.26 2.64
CA TYR A 45 10.56 14.13 2.80
C TYR A 45 10.29 15.04 4.00
N PRO A 46 11.05 14.90 5.11
CA PRO A 46 10.75 15.65 6.36
C PRO A 46 10.71 17.17 6.19
N ASP A 47 11.43 17.71 5.25
CA ASP A 47 11.52 19.14 4.95
C ASP A 47 10.49 19.66 3.93
N HIS A 48 9.63 18.77 3.40
CA HIS A 48 8.62 19.14 2.40
C HIS A 48 7.25 19.38 3.04
N THR A 49 6.43 20.23 2.40
CA THR A 49 5.07 20.55 2.86
C THR A 49 4.02 19.49 2.47
N LYS A 50 4.40 18.54 1.61
CA LYS A 50 3.55 17.44 1.16
C LYS A 50 4.22 16.12 1.45
N CYS A 51 3.42 15.07 1.55
CA CYS A 51 3.88 13.68 1.62
C CYS A 51 2.98 12.77 0.80
N ASP A 52 3.45 11.57 0.56
CA ASP A 52 2.67 10.54 -0.12
C ASP A 52 2.09 9.56 0.89
N LEU A 53 0.80 9.25 0.73
CA LEU A 53 0.14 8.20 1.49
C LEU A 53 -0.15 7.01 0.59
N THR A 54 0.01 5.80 1.12
CA THR A 54 -0.33 4.58 0.38
C THR A 54 -1.83 4.54 0.13
N VAL A 55 -2.21 4.36 -1.14
CA VAL A 55 -3.62 4.32 -1.55
C VAL A 55 -4.38 3.19 -0.86
N GLY A 56 -3.74 2.04 -0.64
CA GLY A 56 -4.33 0.92 0.08
C GLY A 56 -4.70 1.20 1.54
N SER A 57 -4.19 2.31 2.12
CA SER A 57 -4.52 2.72 3.49
C SER A 57 -5.78 3.59 3.60
N PHE A 58 -6.36 4.00 2.48
CA PHE A 58 -7.63 4.74 2.47
C PHE A 58 -8.81 3.79 2.59
N ASP A 59 -9.91 4.28 3.15
CA ASP A 59 -11.14 3.49 3.33
C ASP A 59 -11.76 3.07 1.99
N ASP A 60 -11.63 3.90 0.96
CA ASP A 60 -12.10 3.62 -0.40
C ASP A 60 -10.96 3.80 -1.42
N PRO A 61 -10.02 2.85 -1.49
CA PRO A 61 -8.85 2.96 -2.36
C PRO A 61 -9.20 2.96 -3.85
N GLN A 62 -10.29 2.33 -4.25
CA GLN A 62 -10.76 2.29 -5.64
C GLN A 62 -11.18 3.66 -6.18
N HIS A 63 -11.40 4.65 -5.29
CA HIS A 63 -11.68 6.02 -5.66
C HIS A 63 -10.49 6.69 -6.38
N PHE A 64 -9.28 6.20 -6.16
CA PHE A 64 -8.05 6.75 -6.73
C PHE A 64 -7.68 6.02 -8.01
N VAL A 65 -7.65 6.75 -9.12
CA VAL A 65 -7.22 6.23 -10.41
C VAL A 65 -5.78 6.70 -10.67
N PRO A 66 -4.85 5.80 -11.01
CA PRO A 66 -3.47 6.19 -11.32
C PRO A 66 -3.41 7.16 -12.50
N VAL A 67 -2.58 8.20 -12.37
CA VAL A 67 -2.40 9.24 -13.40
C VAL A 67 -0.97 9.33 -13.92
N ALA A 68 0.00 8.75 -13.21
CA ALA A 68 1.40 8.80 -13.59
C ALA A 68 2.20 7.68 -12.95
N HIS A 69 3.31 7.31 -13.59
CA HIS A 69 4.37 6.50 -13.01
C HIS A 69 5.53 7.41 -12.63
N PHE A 70 6.13 7.13 -11.49
CA PHE A 70 7.34 7.79 -11.01
C PHE A 70 8.47 6.77 -10.83
N ALA A 71 9.72 7.21 -10.99
CA ALA A 71 10.91 6.35 -10.91
C ALA A 71 10.87 5.18 -11.93
N VAL A 72 10.53 5.53 -13.15
CA VAL A 72 10.33 4.54 -14.23
C VAL A 72 11.61 3.79 -14.62
N GLU A 73 12.77 4.30 -14.26
CA GLU A 73 14.07 3.62 -14.44
C GLU A 73 14.16 2.32 -13.64
N SER A 74 13.34 2.20 -12.59
CA SER A 74 13.28 1.00 -11.75
C SER A 74 12.06 0.13 -12.04
N LEU A 75 11.30 0.47 -13.08
CA LEU A 75 10.06 -0.20 -13.42
C LEU A 75 10.32 -1.55 -14.11
N HIS A 76 9.60 -2.56 -13.68
CA HIS A 76 9.60 -3.87 -14.34
C HIS A 76 8.38 -3.98 -15.25
N GLN A 77 8.58 -3.76 -16.55
CA GLN A 77 7.51 -3.68 -17.54
C GLN A 77 6.61 -4.93 -17.54
N ALA A 78 7.19 -6.11 -17.37
CA ALA A 78 6.44 -7.36 -17.35
C ALA A 78 5.44 -7.49 -16.17
N TRP A 79 5.57 -6.65 -15.14
CA TRP A 79 4.68 -6.68 -13.97
C TRP A 79 3.51 -5.71 -14.06
N ILE A 80 3.47 -4.86 -15.08
CA ILE A 80 2.45 -3.81 -15.22
C ILE A 80 1.23 -4.35 -15.95
N ASP A 81 1.43 -5.07 -17.05
CA ASP A 81 0.35 -5.68 -17.82
C ASP A 81 0.07 -7.09 -17.29
N THR A 82 -0.96 -7.22 -16.49
CA THR A 82 -1.41 -8.47 -15.89
C THR A 82 -2.68 -9.01 -16.55
N SER A 83 -3.10 -8.45 -17.68
CA SER A 83 -4.37 -8.78 -18.34
C SER A 83 -4.48 -10.25 -18.75
N ALA A 84 -3.36 -10.88 -19.13
CA ALA A 84 -3.30 -12.27 -19.54
C ALA A 84 -3.09 -13.26 -18.37
N LEU A 85 -2.90 -12.78 -17.14
CA LEU A 85 -2.68 -13.64 -15.99
C LEU A 85 -3.99 -14.23 -15.47
N ARG A 86 -3.90 -15.49 -15.02
CA ARG A 86 -4.99 -16.16 -14.34
C ARG A 86 -5.43 -15.35 -13.12
N ARG A 87 -6.72 -15.33 -12.87
CA ARG A 87 -7.35 -14.64 -11.73
C ARG A 87 -8.02 -15.68 -10.86
N ASP A 88 -7.55 -15.79 -9.63
CA ASP A 88 -8.14 -16.68 -8.63
C ASP A 88 -8.78 -15.85 -7.52
N ARG A 89 -9.94 -16.29 -7.06
CA ARG A 89 -10.61 -15.69 -5.91
C ARG A 89 -10.22 -16.45 -4.64
N ALA A 90 -9.94 -15.71 -3.57
CA ALA A 90 -9.58 -16.30 -2.29
C ALA A 90 -10.73 -17.10 -1.68
N ASP A 91 -11.97 -16.64 -1.86
CA ASP A 91 -13.18 -17.29 -1.35
C ASP A 91 -13.63 -18.52 -2.18
N GLU A 92 -12.93 -18.83 -3.26
CA GLU A 92 -13.13 -19.99 -4.10
C GLU A 92 -11.92 -20.97 -4.09
N TYR A 93 -10.90 -20.64 -3.28
CA TYR A 93 -9.67 -21.44 -3.21
C TYR A 93 -9.73 -22.44 -2.03
N ASP A 94 -9.98 -23.70 -2.33
CA ASP A 94 -10.28 -24.75 -1.34
C ASP A 94 -9.29 -24.82 -0.18
N LYS A 95 -7.98 -24.82 -0.46
CA LYS A 95 -6.95 -24.88 0.58
C LYS A 95 -6.97 -23.69 1.53
N LEU A 96 -7.37 -22.51 1.05
CA LEU A 96 -7.51 -21.33 1.89
C LEU A 96 -8.79 -21.38 2.72
N ILE A 97 -9.87 -21.83 2.11
CA ILE A 97 -11.15 -22.07 2.79
C ILE A 97 -10.96 -23.04 3.96
N GLU A 98 -10.31 -24.18 3.72
CA GLU A 98 -9.99 -25.17 4.76
C GLU A 98 -9.17 -24.57 5.92
N ARG A 99 -8.19 -23.72 5.62
CA ARG A 99 -7.38 -23.03 6.65
C ARG A 99 -8.21 -22.12 7.54
N TRP A 100 -9.10 -21.32 6.95
CA TRP A 100 -9.99 -20.43 7.69
C TRP A 100 -11.01 -21.22 8.52
N GLN A 101 -11.61 -22.26 7.96
CA GLN A 101 -12.53 -23.16 8.67
C GLN A 101 -11.81 -23.87 9.83
N GLY A 102 -10.55 -24.21 9.67
CA GLY A 102 -9.73 -24.81 10.72
C GLY A 102 -9.55 -23.94 11.97
N VAL A 103 -9.75 -22.62 11.86
CA VAL A 103 -9.75 -21.68 12.98
C VAL A 103 -11.17 -21.16 13.32
N GLY A 104 -12.20 -21.77 12.76
CA GLY A 104 -13.60 -21.43 13.04
C GLY A 104 -14.10 -20.16 12.36
N LEU A 105 -13.46 -19.74 11.27
CA LEU A 105 -13.79 -18.52 10.53
C LEU A 105 -14.02 -18.81 9.05
N ASP A 106 -14.64 -17.87 8.35
CA ASP A 106 -14.72 -17.86 6.89
C ASP A 106 -13.65 -16.98 6.26
N VAL A 107 -13.37 -17.22 4.99
CA VAL A 107 -12.45 -16.35 4.23
C VAL A 107 -13.03 -14.92 4.22
N PRO A 108 -12.25 -13.91 4.61
CA PRO A 108 -12.70 -12.52 4.55
C PRO A 108 -13.02 -12.09 3.11
N LYS A 109 -14.08 -11.33 2.98
CA LYS A 109 -14.49 -10.75 1.70
C LYS A 109 -14.02 -9.31 1.59
#